data_ce25a4f0730072a6c1e5532a85e392ea
#
_entry.id   ce25a4f0730072a6c1e5532a85e392ea
#
_cell.length_a   1.000
_cell.length_b   1.000
_cell.length_c   1.000
_cell.angle_alpha   90.00
_cell.angle_beta   90.00
_cell.angle_gamma   90.00
#
_symmetry.space_group_name_H-M   'P 1'
#
loop_
_entity.id
_entity.type
_entity.pdbx_description
1 polymer ?
#
loop_
_entity_poly.entity_id
_entity_poly.type
_entity_poly.pdbx_seq_one_letter_code
_entity_poly.pdbx_strand_id
1 'polypeptide(L)' 'MTPEIENVMRNQGRQCAEEIQQAMRKKPKPNWNETVPPIINKHHKKIEALGVSLLEFVVYTGRLNRRFGVES' A
#
# COMPACT_ATOMS: atom_id res chain seq x y z
N MET A 1 16.22 6.29 8.58
CA MET A 1 15.92 5.12 7.72
C MET A 1 17.03 4.96 6.72
N THR A 2 17.51 3.74 6.50
CA THR A 2 18.58 3.51 5.55
C THR A 2 18.06 3.58 4.12
N PRO A 3 18.92 3.90 3.13
CA PRO A 3 18.51 3.90 1.74
C PRO A 3 17.94 2.57 1.27
N GLU A 4 18.46 1.46 1.80
CA GLU A 4 17.97 0.13 1.46
C GLU A 4 16.54 -0.08 1.92
N ILE A 5 16.23 0.33 3.14
CA ILE A 5 14.87 0.23 3.67
C ILE A 5 13.93 1.15 2.89
N GLU A 6 14.38 2.36 2.56
CA GLU A 6 13.58 3.27 1.74
C GLU A 6 13.25 2.67 0.38
N ASN A 7 14.21 2.02 -0.26
CA ASN A 7 13.99 1.40 -1.56
C ASN A 7 12.99 0.26 -1.47
N VAL A 8 13.11 -0.57 -0.43
CA VAL A 8 12.17 -1.68 -0.23
C VAL A 8 10.77 -1.14 0.04
N MET A 9 10.66 -0.12 0.90
CA MET A 9 9.37 0.48 1.21
C MET A 9 8.74 1.10 -0.03
N ARG A 10 9.55 1.76 -0.86
CA ARG A 10 9.07 2.36 -2.10
C ARG A 10 8.54 1.30 -3.06
N ASN A 11 9.28 0.21 -3.23
CA ASN A 11 8.86 -0.88 -4.12
C ASN A 11 7.59 -1.56 -3.63
N GLN A 12 7.53 -1.90 -2.35
CA GLN A 12 6.35 -2.54 -1.80
C GLN A 12 5.15 -1.59 -1.77
N GLY A 13 5.40 -0.31 -1.45
CA GLY A 13 4.34 0.69 -1.48
C GLY A 13 3.73 0.86 -2.87
N ARG A 14 4.58 0.85 -3.89
CA ARG A 14 4.11 0.94 -5.27
C ARG A 14 3.28 -0.28 -5.65
N GLN A 15 3.77 -1.47 -5.34
CA GLN A 15 3.03 -2.70 -5.62
C GLN A 15 1.70 -2.73 -4.89
N CYS A 16 1.71 -2.31 -3.64
CA CYS A 16 0.50 -2.22 -2.83
C CYS A 16 -0.51 -1.24 -3.46
N ALA A 17 -0.04 -0.06 -3.85
CA ALA A 17 -0.90 0.95 -4.47
C ALA A 17 -1.50 0.46 -5.79
N GLU A 18 -0.69 -0.22 -6.61
CA GLU A 18 -1.18 -0.79 -7.86
C GLU A 18 -2.23 -1.85 -7.63
N GLU A 19 -2.02 -2.70 -6.65
CA GLU A 19 -3.00 -3.74 -6.32
C GLU A 19 -4.31 -3.13 -5.82
N ILE A 20 -4.22 -2.09 -4.99
CA ILE A 20 -5.40 -1.37 -4.52
C ILE A 20 -6.16 -0.77 -5.70
N GLN A 21 -5.45 -0.13 -6.63
CA GLN A 21 -6.08 0.44 -7.80
C GLN A 21 -6.81 -0.61 -8.63
N GLN A 22 -6.15 -1.74 -8.86
CA GLN A 22 -6.76 -2.83 -9.61
C GLN A 22 -7.99 -3.40 -8.93
N ALA A 23 -7.91 -3.58 -7.60
CA ALA A 23 -9.03 -4.09 -6.82
C ALA A 23 -10.22 -3.14 -6.87
N MET A 24 -9.96 -1.84 -6.81
CA MET A 24 -11.02 -0.83 -6.78
C MET A 24 -11.64 -0.57 -8.16
N ARG A 25 -11.05 -1.10 -9.23
CA ARG A 25 -11.61 -0.99 -10.58
C ARG A 25 -12.68 -2.03 -10.87
N LYS A 26 -12.82 -3.03 -10.03
CA LYS A 26 -13.82 -4.08 -10.23
C LYS A 26 -15.23 -3.52 -10.14
N LYS A 27 -16.13 -4.13 -10.88
CA LYS A 27 -17.54 -3.75 -10.85
C LYS A 27 -18.38 -4.92 -10.36
N PRO A 28 -19.26 -4.71 -9.37
CA PRO A 28 -19.50 -3.43 -8.68
C PRO A 28 -18.27 -3.03 -7.84
N LYS A 29 -18.15 -1.72 -7.61
CA LYS A 29 -17.02 -1.18 -6.87
C LYS A 29 -16.97 -1.77 -5.46
N PRO A 30 -15.83 -2.37 -5.05
CA PRO A 30 -15.72 -2.96 -3.71
C PRO A 30 -15.69 -1.88 -2.63
N ASN A 31 -16.01 -2.30 -1.41
CA ASN A 31 -15.93 -1.43 -0.24
C ASN A 31 -14.45 -1.19 0.11
N TRP A 32 -14.04 0.08 0.18
CA TRP A 32 -12.67 0.46 0.50
C TRP A 32 -12.21 -0.12 1.83
N ASN A 33 -13.05 0.03 2.87
CA ASN A 33 -12.69 -0.40 4.23
C ASN A 33 -12.55 -1.92 4.37
N GLU A 34 -13.14 -2.68 3.49
CA GLU A 34 -13.04 -4.13 3.50
C GLU A 34 -11.94 -4.64 2.56
N THR A 35 -11.67 -3.91 1.51
CA THR A 35 -10.77 -4.34 0.44
C THR A 35 -9.32 -3.94 0.71
N VAL A 36 -9.10 -2.71 1.15
CA VAL A 36 -7.76 -2.14 1.25
C VAL A 36 -6.94 -2.68 2.41
N PRO A 37 -7.48 -2.81 3.65
CA PRO A 37 -6.66 -3.28 4.77
C PRO A 37 -5.99 -4.64 4.55
N PRO A 38 -6.66 -5.67 4.00
CA PRO A 38 -5.97 -6.94 3.73
C PRO A 38 -4.82 -6.80 2.74
N ILE A 39 -4.97 -5.93 1.74
CA ILE A 39 -3.91 -5.70 0.75
C ILE A 39 -2.70 -5.07 1.41
N ILE A 40 -2.93 -4.04 2.22
CA ILE A 40 -1.86 -3.35 2.94
C ILE A 40 -1.15 -4.31 3.88
N ASN A 41 -1.90 -5.09 4.65
CA ASN A 41 -1.31 -6.06 5.58
C ASN A 41 -0.47 -7.10 4.87
N LYS A 42 -0.91 -7.58 3.73
CA LYS A 42 -0.18 -8.55 2.94
C LYS A 42 1.18 -8.02 2.51
N HIS A 43 1.22 -6.81 2.01
CA HIS A 43 2.48 -6.20 1.57
C HIS A 43 3.36 -5.81 2.75
N HIS A 44 2.77 -5.33 3.85
CA HIS A 44 3.53 -4.98 5.04
C HIS A 44 4.26 -6.19 5.63
N LYS A 45 3.63 -7.35 5.61
CA LYS A 45 4.27 -8.57 6.14
C LYS A 45 5.60 -8.88 5.47
N LYS A 46 5.74 -8.54 4.21
CA LYS A 46 6.98 -8.80 3.46
C LYS A 46 8.14 -7.94 3.95
N ILE A 47 7.86 -6.80 4.54
CA ILE A 47 8.89 -5.85 4.98
C ILE A 47 8.88 -5.62 6.49
N GLU A 48 8.02 -6.32 7.21
CA GLU A 48 7.89 -6.17 8.65
C GLU A 48 9.21 -6.45 9.38
N ALA A 49 9.94 -7.45 8.91
CA ALA A 49 11.22 -7.82 9.51
C ALA A 49 12.28 -6.72 9.41
N LEU A 50 12.09 -5.75 8.54
CA LEU A 50 13.02 -4.63 8.38
C LEU A 50 12.75 -3.49 9.37
N GLY A 51 11.75 -3.64 10.23
CA GLY A 51 11.42 -2.63 11.22
C GLY A 51 10.49 -1.54 10.75
N VAL A 52 9.89 -1.70 9.57
CA VAL A 52 8.90 -0.74 9.07
C VAL A 52 7.56 -1.00 9.76
N SER A 53 7.03 0.01 10.46
CA SER A 53 5.75 -0.13 11.13
C SER A 53 4.60 -0.13 10.13
N LEU A 54 3.49 -0.74 10.53
CA LEU A 54 2.29 -0.74 9.71
C LEU A 54 1.81 0.69 9.44
N LEU A 55 1.88 1.54 10.45
CA LEU A 55 1.45 2.94 10.31
C LEU A 55 2.27 3.68 9.27
N GLU A 56 3.60 3.52 9.30
CA GLU A 56 4.47 4.13 8.32
C GLU A 56 4.14 3.66 6.90
N PHE A 57 3.90 2.37 6.76
CA PHE A 57 3.58 1.80 5.47
C PHE A 57 2.22 2.28 4.95
N VAL A 58 1.23 2.37 5.83
CA VAL A 58 -0.11 2.87 5.47
C VAL A 58 -0.03 4.32 4.98
N VAL A 59 0.69 5.17 5.71
CA VAL A 59 0.86 6.57 5.33
C VAL A 59 1.57 6.69 3.98
N TYR A 60 2.63 5.93 3.80
CA TYR A 60 3.38 5.95 2.55
C TYR A 60 2.54 5.51 1.36
N THR A 61 1.82 4.39 1.51
CA THR A 61 0.97 3.86 0.46
C THR A 61 -0.18 4.83 0.13
N GLY A 62 -0.73 5.48 1.15
CA GLY A 62 -1.78 6.48 0.95
C GLY A 62 -1.30 7.65 0.10
N ARG A 63 -0.07 8.11 0.33
CA ARG A 63 0.52 9.18 -0.48
C ARG A 63 0.71 8.76 -1.93
N LEU A 64 1.14 7.52 -2.15
CA LEU A 64 1.29 6.98 -3.49
C LEU A 64 -0.05 6.89 -4.23
N ASN A 65 -1.09 6.47 -3.53
CA ASN A 65 -2.42 6.38 -4.12
C ASN A 65 -2.91 7.76 -4.58
N ARG A 66 -2.64 8.80 -3.81
CA ARG A 66 -2.99 10.15 -4.21
C ARG A 66 -2.25 10.57 -5.47
N ARG A 67 -0.98 10.20 -5.59
CA ARG A 67 -0.19 10.51 -6.77
C ARG A 67 -0.74 9.86 -8.02
N PHE A 68 -1.31 8.67 -7.87
CA PHE A 68 -1.89 7.97 -9.00
C PHE A 68 -3.33 8.39 -9.29
N GLY A 69 -3.82 9.39 -8.58
CA GLY A 69 -5.17 9.91 -8.81
C GLY A 69 -6.27 8.98 -8.33
N VAL A 70 -5.97 8.08 -7.45
CA VAL A 70 -6.98 7.21 -6.85
C VAL A 70 -7.62 7.96 -5.70
N GLU A 71 -8.79 8.46 -5.92
CA GLU A 71 -9.54 9.17 -4.90
C GLU A 71 -10.68 8.31 -4.38
N SER A 72 -10.86 8.38 -3.09
CA SER A 72 -11.97 7.70 -2.43
C SER A 72 -13.30 8.37 -2.71
#